data_b34b97eecf310fbaecf341332c33d4e8
#
_entry.id   b34b97eecf310fbaecf341332c33d4e8
#
_cell.length_a   1.000
_cell.length_b   1.000
_cell.length_c   1.000
_cell.angle_alpha   90.00
_cell.angle_beta   90.00
_cell.angle_gamma   90.00
#
_symmetry.space_group_name_H-M   'P 1'
#
loop_
_entity.id
_entity.type
_entity.pdbx_description
1 polymer ?
#
loop_
_entity_poly.entity_id
_entity_poly.type
_entity_poly.pdbx_seq_one_letter_code
_entity_poly.pdbx_strand_id
1 'polypeptide(L)'
;RVLLEHIEELTPIIYTPVVGQACQHFGHIYRRARGLYFASSNRGYFKEIVNNWPEDEIDIIVVTDGSRILGLGDLGSNGMGIPVGKLSLYVACAGIYPGKTLPVMLDVGTNNQDLQSDILYLGEKHNRLSGEEYYEMVEEFVDAVTARWPKVLIQFEDFTNDHAFPLLELYHKSVLCFNDDIQGTGSVALAGILSALRVTEEPLSKQRFVFLGAGSAAVGIANMIVSGLVDEGLSPEEARELFWLIDSQGLVLKSRTAELAAHKIPYAQSGDLTGSLLEVVRQVKPTVLIGVSKQAGSFNEDVIREMQSHVSRPLIMALSNPTSKSECTAEQAYRWTAGKALYASGSPFPPVTLAGKVFVPGQGNNMYIFPGVGLGAILCHSGQVTNSMFYTAAKVLSEQVTFEELEVGKLYPDLKTIRQISAQIAVAVCEVAFEEKIAQIERPLDLLKFVKQRMFHPHYVAFKAV
;
A
#
# COMPACT_ATOMS: atom_id res chain seq x y z
N ARG A 1 -12.22 9.61 -18.62
CA ARG A 1 -13.66 9.34 -18.68
C ARG A 1 -13.91 7.83 -18.76
N VAL A 2 -13.40 7.15 -19.79
CA VAL A 2 -13.59 5.68 -19.99
C VAL A 2 -13.19 4.89 -18.75
N LEU A 3 -12.03 5.20 -18.14
CA LEU A 3 -11.59 4.56 -16.90
C LEU A 3 -12.60 4.71 -15.74
N LEU A 4 -13.24 5.88 -15.62
CA LEU A 4 -14.23 6.11 -14.56
C LEU A 4 -15.55 5.37 -14.80
N GLU A 5 -15.93 5.24 -16.05
CA GLU A 5 -17.17 4.53 -16.44
C GLU A 5 -17.02 3.00 -16.36
N HIS A 6 -15.76 2.50 -16.45
CA HIS A 6 -15.41 1.07 -16.49
C HIS A 6 -14.30 0.72 -15.49
N ILE A 7 -14.40 1.22 -14.25
CA ILE A 7 -13.30 1.14 -13.28
C ILE A 7 -12.90 -0.31 -12.95
N GLU A 8 -13.85 -1.22 -12.82
CA GLU A 8 -13.60 -2.63 -12.50
C GLU A 8 -12.86 -3.35 -13.62
N GLU A 9 -13.25 -3.10 -14.88
CA GLU A 9 -12.65 -3.74 -16.06
C GLU A 9 -11.26 -3.19 -16.37
N LEU A 10 -11.05 -1.88 -16.16
CA LEU A 10 -9.83 -1.20 -16.58
C LEU A 10 -8.76 -1.13 -15.49
N THR A 11 -9.13 -1.24 -14.21
CA THR A 11 -8.14 -1.25 -13.12
C THR A 11 -7.07 -2.34 -13.29
N PRO A 12 -7.39 -3.61 -13.62
CA PRO A 12 -6.37 -4.63 -13.86
C PRO A 12 -5.45 -4.35 -15.06
N ILE A 13 -5.88 -3.49 -15.99
CA ILE A 13 -5.13 -3.12 -17.18
C ILE A 13 -4.17 -1.96 -16.88
N ILE A 14 -4.64 -0.93 -16.17
CA ILE A 14 -3.82 0.27 -15.86
C ILE A 14 -2.91 0.08 -14.66
N TYR A 15 -3.19 -0.93 -13.84
CA TYR A 15 -2.42 -1.27 -12.64
C TYR A 15 -2.15 -2.78 -12.57
N THR A 16 -2.18 -3.39 -11.39
CA THR A 16 -1.91 -4.82 -11.24
C THR A 16 -3.04 -5.68 -11.82
N PRO A 17 -2.74 -6.75 -12.57
CA PRO A 17 -1.40 -7.33 -12.82
C PRO A 17 -0.67 -6.78 -14.05
N VAL A 18 -1.34 -6.11 -14.98
CA VAL A 18 -0.79 -5.76 -16.31
C VAL A 18 0.36 -4.76 -16.22
N VAL A 19 0.34 -3.82 -15.27
CA VAL A 19 1.42 -2.86 -15.07
C VAL A 19 2.77 -3.54 -14.78
N GLY A 20 2.76 -4.68 -14.09
CA GLY A 20 3.98 -5.47 -13.84
C GLY A 20 4.60 -5.99 -15.14
N GLN A 21 3.78 -6.52 -16.05
CA GLN A 21 4.23 -6.95 -17.38
C GLN A 21 4.72 -5.75 -18.21
N ALA A 22 4.01 -4.63 -18.12
CA ALA A 22 4.43 -3.40 -18.80
C ALA A 22 5.80 -2.92 -18.31
N CYS A 23 6.09 -3.00 -17.02
CA CYS A 23 7.40 -2.67 -16.46
C CYS A 23 8.50 -3.63 -16.96
N GLN A 24 8.23 -4.94 -17.04
CA GLN A 24 9.22 -5.90 -17.56
C GLN A 24 9.64 -5.61 -19.02
N HIS A 25 8.75 -5.02 -19.80
CA HIS A 25 8.99 -4.71 -21.21
C HIS A 25 9.02 -3.20 -21.50
N PHE A 26 9.20 -2.36 -20.50
CA PHE A 26 9.00 -0.91 -20.60
C PHE A 26 9.85 -0.26 -21.69
N GLY A 27 11.13 -0.58 -21.77
CA GLY A 27 12.02 -0.10 -22.83
C GLY A 27 11.57 -0.51 -24.23
N HIS A 28 11.02 -1.73 -24.38
CA HIS A 28 10.57 -2.29 -25.66
C HIS A 28 9.23 -1.68 -26.13
N ILE A 29 8.36 -1.24 -25.20
CA ILE A 29 7.07 -0.62 -25.53
C ILE A 29 7.08 0.90 -25.43
N TYR A 30 8.22 1.50 -25.10
CA TYR A 30 8.38 2.93 -24.93
C TYR A 30 7.99 3.71 -26.20
N ARG A 31 7.22 4.78 -26.04
CA ARG A 31 6.80 5.67 -27.12
C ARG A 31 7.19 7.11 -26.85
N ARG A 32 7.07 7.57 -25.61
CA ARG A 32 7.41 8.92 -25.15
C ARG A 32 7.57 8.93 -23.63
N ALA A 33 8.32 9.89 -23.12
CA ALA A 33 8.38 10.14 -21.68
C ALA A 33 7.00 10.47 -21.11
N ARG A 34 6.73 9.96 -19.92
CA ARG A 34 5.49 10.19 -19.16
C ARG A 34 5.71 10.89 -17.85
N GLY A 35 6.91 11.29 -17.53
CA GLY A 35 7.28 11.94 -16.29
C GLY A 35 8.75 12.33 -16.32
N LEU A 36 9.32 12.61 -15.16
CA LEU A 36 10.73 12.98 -14.99
C LEU A 36 11.57 11.78 -14.60
N TYR A 37 12.76 11.72 -15.16
CA TYR A 37 13.81 10.79 -14.81
C TYR A 37 14.97 11.59 -14.22
N PHE A 38 15.37 11.24 -13.00
CA PHE A 38 16.54 11.77 -12.35
C PHE A 38 17.61 10.67 -12.38
N ALA A 39 18.56 10.80 -13.29
CA ALA A 39 19.63 9.84 -13.45
C ALA A 39 20.82 10.21 -12.58
N SER A 40 21.56 9.21 -12.08
CA SER A 40 22.74 9.44 -11.26
C SER A 40 23.82 10.28 -11.97
N SER A 41 23.90 10.18 -13.30
CA SER A 41 24.76 11.02 -14.16
C SER A 41 24.34 12.50 -14.20
N ASN A 42 23.13 12.83 -13.78
CA ASN A 42 22.61 14.20 -13.74
C ASN A 42 22.69 14.85 -12.34
N ARG A 43 23.32 14.24 -11.36
CA ARG A 43 23.51 14.82 -10.02
C ARG A 43 24.14 16.20 -10.12
N GLY A 44 23.64 17.13 -9.30
CA GLY A 44 24.00 18.54 -9.32
C GLY A 44 23.14 19.40 -10.27
N TYR A 45 22.25 18.80 -11.08
CA TYR A 45 21.41 19.49 -12.05
C TYR A 45 19.91 19.19 -11.86
N PHE A 46 19.48 18.61 -10.73
CA PHE A 46 18.08 18.21 -10.54
C PHE A 46 17.13 19.41 -10.49
N LYS A 47 17.61 20.54 -10.01
CA LYS A 47 16.87 21.81 -10.01
C LYS A 47 16.52 22.26 -11.43
N GLU A 48 17.47 22.18 -12.35
CA GLU A 48 17.30 22.49 -13.76
C GLU A 48 16.33 21.54 -14.43
N ILE A 49 16.43 20.23 -14.13
CA ILE A 49 15.52 19.20 -14.64
C ILE A 49 14.10 19.51 -14.20
N VAL A 50 13.88 19.79 -12.92
CA VAL A 50 12.56 20.16 -12.37
C VAL A 50 12.04 21.43 -13.05
N ASN A 51 12.87 22.45 -13.23
CA ASN A 51 12.48 23.72 -13.83
C ASN A 51 12.11 23.62 -15.32
N ASN A 52 12.52 22.55 -16.02
CA ASN A 52 12.13 22.26 -17.39
C ASN A 52 10.74 21.61 -17.51
N TRP A 53 10.12 21.20 -16.39
CA TRP A 53 8.76 20.67 -16.44
C TRP A 53 7.75 21.78 -16.80
N PRO A 54 6.84 21.54 -17.77
CA PRO A 54 5.99 22.60 -18.30
C PRO A 54 4.89 23.10 -17.36
N GLU A 55 4.49 22.27 -16.38
CA GLU A 55 3.39 22.62 -15.48
C GLU A 55 3.91 23.42 -14.27
N ASP A 56 3.29 24.57 -14.00
CA ASP A 56 3.68 25.44 -12.88
C ASP A 56 3.26 24.88 -11.53
N GLU A 57 2.22 24.05 -11.49
CA GLU A 57 1.67 23.48 -10.26
C GLU A 57 1.62 21.96 -10.35
N ILE A 58 2.23 21.29 -9.38
CA ILE A 58 2.11 19.85 -9.18
C ILE A 58 1.58 19.61 -7.77
N ASP A 59 0.45 18.87 -7.66
CA ASP A 59 -0.16 18.51 -6.38
C ASP A 59 0.44 17.24 -5.81
N ILE A 60 0.85 16.29 -6.69
CA ILE A 60 1.36 14.98 -6.26
C ILE A 60 2.44 14.43 -7.20
N ILE A 61 3.47 13.88 -6.56
CA ILE A 61 4.51 13.07 -7.17
C ILE A 61 4.39 11.64 -6.64
N VAL A 62 4.41 10.64 -7.52
CA VAL A 62 4.73 9.26 -7.14
C VAL A 62 6.13 8.95 -7.65
N VAL A 63 7.00 8.52 -6.75
CA VAL A 63 8.41 8.26 -7.05
C VAL A 63 8.80 6.83 -6.71
N THR A 64 9.61 6.23 -7.59
CA THR A 64 10.24 4.93 -7.35
C THR A 64 11.72 4.98 -7.78
N ASP A 65 12.55 4.14 -7.15
CA ASP A 65 13.92 3.89 -7.61
C ASP A 65 14.04 2.58 -8.42
N GLY A 66 12.92 1.89 -8.64
CA GLY A 66 12.85 0.67 -9.41
C GLY A 66 13.47 -0.57 -8.76
N SER A 67 13.87 -0.48 -7.48
CA SER A 67 14.62 -1.55 -6.81
C SER A 67 13.78 -2.77 -6.46
N ARG A 68 12.46 -2.61 -6.28
CA ARG A 68 11.59 -3.69 -5.79
C ARG A 68 10.19 -3.64 -6.43
N ILE A 69 10.12 -3.56 -7.73
CA ILE A 69 8.84 -3.45 -8.45
C ILE A 69 7.94 -4.66 -8.16
N LEU A 70 6.89 -4.43 -7.38
CA LEU A 70 5.92 -5.46 -6.96
C LEU A 70 6.64 -6.73 -6.42
N GLY A 71 6.30 -7.89 -6.99
CA GLY A 71 6.96 -9.17 -6.76
C GLY A 71 8.06 -9.53 -7.76
N LEU A 72 8.40 -8.61 -8.68
CA LEU A 72 9.30 -8.86 -9.82
C LEU A 72 10.76 -8.53 -9.52
N GLY A 73 11.04 -7.76 -8.45
CA GLY A 73 12.40 -7.38 -8.06
C GLY A 73 12.90 -6.12 -8.73
N ASP A 74 14.23 -6.05 -8.92
CA ASP A 74 14.89 -4.89 -9.53
C ASP A 74 14.61 -4.82 -11.04
N LEU A 75 13.84 -3.82 -11.43
CA LEU A 75 13.56 -3.47 -12.82
C LEU A 75 14.19 -2.13 -13.23
N GLY A 76 14.96 -1.50 -12.34
CA GLY A 76 15.63 -0.23 -12.60
C GLY A 76 14.65 0.81 -13.16
N SER A 77 15.12 1.56 -14.17
CA SER A 77 14.35 2.63 -14.81
C SER A 77 13.04 2.15 -15.48
N ASN A 78 12.94 0.86 -15.83
CA ASN A 78 11.70 0.27 -16.35
C ASN A 78 10.56 0.30 -15.30
N GLY A 79 10.88 0.48 -14.01
CA GLY A 79 9.92 0.67 -12.93
C GLY A 79 9.02 1.89 -13.08
N MET A 80 9.32 2.84 -13.96
CA MET A 80 8.49 4.04 -14.21
C MET A 80 7.01 3.72 -14.48
N GLY A 81 6.69 2.53 -14.97
CA GLY A 81 5.30 2.10 -15.17
C GLY A 81 4.46 2.13 -13.88
N ILE A 82 5.07 1.91 -12.72
CA ILE A 82 4.39 1.94 -11.42
C ILE A 82 3.89 3.35 -11.04
N PRO A 83 4.73 4.40 -11.01
CA PRO A 83 4.27 5.77 -10.79
C PRO A 83 3.17 6.20 -11.75
N VAL A 84 3.29 5.84 -13.03
CA VAL A 84 2.27 6.15 -14.06
C VAL A 84 0.93 5.47 -13.73
N GLY A 85 0.95 4.20 -13.33
CA GLY A 85 -0.25 3.45 -12.92
C GLY A 85 -0.89 4.04 -11.65
N LYS A 86 -0.08 4.29 -10.62
CA LYS A 86 -0.56 4.90 -9.35
C LYS A 86 -1.22 6.25 -9.56
N LEU A 87 -0.61 7.13 -10.34
CA LEU A 87 -1.19 8.44 -10.63
C LEU A 87 -2.48 8.36 -11.46
N SER A 88 -2.59 7.36 -12.34
CA SER A 88 -3.85 7.09 -13.03
C SER A 88 -4.98 6.72 -12.04
N LEU A 89 -4.65 6.00 -10.95
CA LEU A 89 -5.61 5.71 -9.87
C LEU A 89 -5.94 6.97 -9.05
N TYR A 90 -5.01 7.87 -8.79
CA TYR A 90 -5.32 9.15 -8.15
C TYR A 90 -6.33 9.97 -8.95
N VAL A 91 -6.14 10.02 -10.27
CA VAL A 91 -7.09 10.71 -11.17
C VAL A 91 -8.46 10.01 -11.16
N ALA A 92 -8.48 8.69 -11.28
CA ALA A 92 -9.71 7.93 -11.35
C ALA A 92 -10.47 7.91 -10.01
N CYS A 93 -9.79 7.53 -8.92
CA CYS A 93 -10.44 7.28 -7.65
C CYS A 93 -10.63 8.55 -6.81
N ALA A 94 -9.66 9.46 -6.81
CA ALA A 94 -9.69 10.67 -5.98
C ALA A 94 -10.00 11.95 -6.78
N GLY A 95 -10.00 11.89 -8.11
CA GLY A 95 -10.28 13.08 -8.93
C GLY A 95 -9.21 14.17 -8.80
N ILE A 96 -7.94 13.79 -8.65
CA ILE A 96 -6.85 14.74 -8.81
C ILE A 96 -6.73 15.11 -10.28
N TYR A 97 -6.51 16.41 -10.58
CA TYR A 97 -6.40 16.86 -11.96
C TYR A 97 -5.16 16.26 -12.65
N PRO A 98 -5.31 15.62 -13.83
CA PRO A 98 -4.19 14.91 -14.48
C PRO A 98 -2.94 15.75 -14.72
N GLY A 99 -3.10 17.04 -15.07
CA GLY A 99 -1.99 17.97 -15.29
C GLY A 99 -1.21 18.31 -14.02
N LYS A 100 -1.74 18.01 -12.85
CA LYS A 100 -1.06 18.24 -11.55
C LYS A 100 -0.44 16.98 -10.94
N THR A 101 -0.30 15.92 -11.73
CA THR A 101 0.31 14.65 -11.32
C THR A 101 1.63 14.44 -12.04
N LEU A 102 2.68 14.05 -11.32
CA LEU A 102 4.01 13.86 -11.87
C LEU A 102 4.60 12.50 -11.49
N PRO A 103 4.71 11.54 -12.42
CA PRO A 103 5.45 10.31 -12.18
C PRO A 103 6.95 10.58 -12.26
N VAL A 104 7.69 10.00 -11.30
CA VAL A 104 9.13 10.20 -11.16
C VAL A 104 9.85 8.86 -11.04
N MET A 105 10.97 8.75 -11.76
CA MET A 105 11.94 7.67 -11.63
C MET A 105 13.28 8.23 -11.14
N LEU A 106 13.78 7.68 -10.04
CA LEU A 106 15.16 7.87 -9.60
C LEU A 106 16.01 6.76 -10.22
N ASP A 107 16.70 7.08 -11.30
CA ASP A 107 17.56 6.12 -12.00
C ASP A 107 18.94 6.10 -11.35
N VAL A 108 19.03 5.28 -10.32
CA VAL A 108 20.26 5.04 -9.55
C VAL A 108 21.07 3.85 -10.09
N GLY A 109 20.79 3.39 -11.31
CA GLY A 109 21.31 2.16 -11.89
C GLY A 109 20.49 0.93 -11.51
N THR A 110 20.94 -0.24 -11.90
CA THR A 110 20.29 -1.54 -11.64
C THR A 110 21.30 -2.65 -11.42
N ASN A 111 21.00 -3.58 -10.50
CA ASN A 111 21.78 -4.81 -10.31
C ASN A 111 21.28 -5.97 -11.20
N ASN A 112 20.24 -5.74 -12.01
CA ASN A 112 19.69 -6.71 -12.94
C ASN A 112 20.55 -6.79 -14.21
N GLN A 113 21.32 -7.86 -14.33
CA GLN A 113 22.26 -8.07 -15.42
C GLN A 113 21.58 -8.21 -16.79
N ASP A 114 20.34 -8.73 -16.84
CA ASP A 114 19.59 -8.85 -18.08
C ASP A 114 19.24 -7.45 -18.61
N LEU A 115 18.84 -6.51 -17.73
CA LEU A 115 18.58 -5.13 -18.12
C LEU A 115 19.87 -4.38 -18.52
N GLN A 116 20.98 -4.58 -17.80
CA GLN A 116 22.24 -3.95 -18.18
C GLN A 116 22.72 -4.37 -19.58
N SER A 117 22.43 -5.61 -19.98
CA SER A 117 22.79 -6.16 -21.30
C SER A 117 21.74 -5.89 -22.39
N ASP A 118 20.51 -5.51 -22.03
CA ASP A 118 19.47 -5.19 -23.00
C ASP A 118 19.76 -3.84 -23.69
N ILE A 119 19.87 -3.85 -25.03
CA ILE A 119 20.14 -2.65 -25.81
C ILE A 119 18.98 -1.63 -25.79
N LEU A 120 17.77 -2.08 -25.50
CA LEU A 120 16.58 -1.25 -25.40
C LEU A 120 16.27 -0.76 -24.00
N TYR A 121 17.08 -1.16 -22.99
CA TYR A 121 16.93 -0.61 -21.65
C TYR A 121 17.27 0.88 -21.64
N LEU A 122 16.35 1.70 -21.11
CA LEU A 122 16.46 3.15 -21.16
C LEU A 122 17.23 3.76 -19.98
N GLY A 123 17.46 2.98 -18.92
CA GLY A 123 18.15 3.42 -17.72
C GLY A 123 19.67 3.33 -17.78
N GLU A 124 20.31 3.80 -16.71
CA GLU A 124 21.76 3.71 -16.55
C GLU A 124 22.22 2.27 -16.35
N LYS A 125 23.26 1.87 -17.10
CA LYS A 125 23.77 0.48 -17.19
C LYS A 125 24.96 0.24 -16.27
N HIS A 126 24.80 0.61 -15.00
CA HIS A 126 25.74 0.31 -13.92
C HIS A 126 25.02 -0.25 -12.70
N ASN A 127 25.75 -0.81 -11.76
CA ASN A 127 25.19 -1.28 -10.51
C ASN A 127 24.58 -0.12 -9.72
N ARG A 128 23.54 -0.41 -8.96
CA ARG A 128 22.82 0.60 -8.16
C ARG A 128 23.77 1.35 -7.24
N LEU A 129 23.55 2.66 -7.12
CA LEU A 129 24.16 3.46 -6.07
C LEU A 129 23.77 2.89 -4.69
N SER A 130 24.66 3.04 -3.73
CA SER A 130 24.45 2.58 -2.35
C SER A 130 25.11 3.54 -1.36
N GLY A 131 24.78 3.39 -0.07
CA GLY A 131 25.36 4.21 1.00
C GLY A 131 25.05 5.69 0.82
N GLU A 132 26.03 6.53 1.16
CA GLU A 132 25.88 7.99 1.18
C GLU A 132 25.49 8.58 -0.18
N GLU A 133 26.10 8.12 -1.26
CA GLU A 133 25.77 8.58 -2.63
C GLU A 133 24.30 8.41 -3.01
N TYR A 134 23.68 7.32 -2.56
CA TYR A 134 22.26 7.09 -2.79
C TYR A 134 21.40 8.13 -2.05
N TYR A 135 21.69 8.37 -0.77
CA TYR A 135 20.91 9.31 0.04
C TYR A 135 21.12 10.77 -0.41
N GLU A 136 22.34 11.15 -0.80
CA GLU A 136 22.60 12.48 -1.39
C GLU A 136 21.79 12.72 -2.66
N MET A 137 21.65 11.70 -3.51
CA MET A 137 20.83 11.79 -4.71
C MET A 137 19.35 11.95 -4.39
N VAL A 138 18.83 11.20 -3.39
CA VAL A 138 17.44 11.34 -2.95
C VAL A 138 17.21 12.71 -2.31
N GLU A 139 18.15 13.21 -1.52
CA GLU A 139 18.08 14.55 -0.91
C GLU A 139 18.02 15.65 -1.99
N GLU A 140 18.91 15.60 -2.99
CA GLU A 140 18.89 16.54 -4.12
C GLU A 140 17.54 16.52 -4.86
N PHE A 141 16.96 15.33 -5.06
CA PHE A 141 15.62 15.19 -5.66
C PHE A 141 14.54 15.86 -4.80
N VAL A 142 14.49 15.55 -3.51
CA VAL A 142 13.49 16.11 -2.58
C VAL A 142 13.61 17.62 -2.52
N ASP A 143 14.83 18.15 -2.39
CA ASP A 143 15.11 19.58 -2.35
C ASP A 143 14.69 20.28 -3.66
N ALA A 144 14.99 19.68 -4.81
CA ALA A 144 14.64 20.26 -6.10
C ALA A 144 13.13 20.37 -6.30
N VAL A 145 12.36 19.30 -5.98
CA VAL A 145 10.91 19.30 -6.18
C VAL A 145 10.17 20.15 -5.15
N THR A 146 10.62 20.16 -3.89
CA THR A 146 10.00 20.97 -2.84
C THR A 146 10.33 22.48 -2.97
N ALA A 147 11.49 22.81 -3.52
CA ALA A 147 11.82 24.20 -3.83
C ALA A 147 10.91 24.78 -4.93
N ARG A 148 10.54 23.99 -5.94
CA ARG A 148 9.64 24.42 -7.02
C ARG A 148 8.16 24.32 -6.63
N TRP A 149 7.78 23.24 -5.97
CA TRP A 149 6.40 22.95 -5.55
C TRP A 149 6.32 22.72 -4.03
N PRO A 150 6.33 23.78 -3.22
CA PRO A 150 6.45 23.66 -1.75
C PRO A 150 5.32 22.90 -1.05
N LYS A 151 4.20 22.66 -1.74
CA LYS A 151 3.02 21.93 -1.22
C LYS A 151 2.82 20.57 -1.87
N VAL A 152 3.79 20.11 -2.66
CA VAL A 152 3.67 18.84 -3.37
C VAL A 152 3.67 17.69 -2.38
N LEU A 153 2.75 16.75 -2.58
CA LEU A 153 2.77 15.48 -1.88
C LEU A 153 3.70 14.51 -2.60
N ILE A 154 4.63 13.89 -1.89
CA ILE A 154 5.54 12.88 -2.41
C ILE A 154 5.13 11.51 -1.87
N GLN A 155 4.71 10.60 -2.75
CA GLN A 155 4.47 9.19 -2.42
C GLN A 155 5.68 8.37 -2.87
N PHE A 156 6.37 7.74 -1.91
CA PHE A 156 7.40 6.74 -2.16
C PHE A 156 6.75 5.38 -2.46
N GLU A 157 7.23 4.70 -3.51
CA GLU A 157 6.62 3.47 -4.01
C GLU A 157 7.67 2.46 -4.50
N ASP A 158 7.52 1.20 -4.13
CA ASP A 158 8.35 0.06 -4.59
C ASP A 158 9.87 0.21 -4.32
N PHE A 159 10.23 0.78 -3.16
CA PHE A 159 11.60 0.78 -2.64
C PHE A 159 11.93 -0.50 -1.87
N THR A 160 13.21 -0.92 -1.83
CA THR A 160 13.64 -1.99 -0.92
C THR A 160 13.45 -1.58 0.54
N ASN A 161 13.34 -2.56 1.45
CA ASN A 161 13.17 -2.29 2.88
C ASN A 161 14.32 -1.45 3.47
N ASP A 162 15.54 -1.65 2.95
CA ASP A 162 16.75 -0.96 3.41
C ASP A 162 16.71 0.55 3.09
N HIS A 163 15.88 0.95 2.14
CA HIS A 163 15.65 2.36 1.79
C HIS A 163 14.27 2.87 2.26
N ALA A 164 13.21 2.06 2.15
CA ALA A 164 11.83 2.50 2.42
C ALA A 164 11.65 3.02 3.85
N PHE A 165 12.12 2.29 4.87
CA PHE A 165 12.02 2.71 6.26
C PHE A 165 12.90 3.93 6.59
N PRO A 166 14.21 3.95 6.23
CA PRO A 166 15.04 5.12 6.50
C PRO A 166 14.54 6.39 5.79
N LEU A 167 14.08 6.31 4.55
CA LEU A 167 13.54 7.47 3.82
C LEU A 167 12.24 7.97 4.47
N LEU A 168 11.35 7.08 4.87
CA LEU A 168 10.14 7.47 5.59
C LEU A 168 10.49 8.15 6.92
N GLU A 169 11.42 7.59 7.70
CA GLU A 169 11.86 8.19 8.97
C GLU A 169 12.51 9.56 8.76
N LEU A 170 13.32 9.71 7.72
CA LEU A 170 14.02 10.95 7.40
C LEU A 170 13.07 12.09 7.03
N TYR A 171 12.04 11.79 6.21
CA TYR A 171 11.24 12.85 5.58
C TYR A 171 9.84 13.05 6.17
N HIS A 172 9.24 12.08 6.87
CA HIS A 172 7.82 12.15 7.28
C HIS A 172 7.43 13.36 8.14
N LYS A 173 8.39 14.03 8.79
CA LYS A 173 8.16 15.22 9.62
C LYS A 173 8.47 16.55 8.93
N SER A 174 9.31 16.53 7.90
CA SER A 174 9.83 17.73 7.25
C SER A 174 9.27 17.94 5.85
N VAL A 175 8.76 16.91 5.21
CA VAL A 175 8.21 16.92 3.86
C VAL A 175 6.81 16.30 3.88
N LEU A 176 5.90 16.86 3.08
CA LEU A 176 4.59 16.24 2.88
C LEU A 176 4.77 14.95 2.06
N CYS A 177 4.98 13.84 2.73
CA CYS A 177 5.24 12.55 2.08
C CYS A 177 4.68 11.36 2.86
N PHE A 178 4.60 10.23 2.19
CA PHE A 178 4.35 8.91 2.79
C PHE A 178 4.91 7.79 1.93
N ASN A 179 4.94 6.56 2.48
CA ASN A 179 5.29 5.35 1.75
C ASN A 179 4.08 4.42 1.70
N ASP A 180 3.58 4.14 0.49
CA ASP A 180 2.35 3.34 0.30
C ASP A 180 2.55 1.85 0.62
N ASP A 181 3.73 1.29 0.37
CA ASP A 181 4.03 -0.12 0.70
C ASP A 181 4.02 -0.39 2.21
N ILE A 182 4.30 0.64 3.02
CA ILE A 182 4.30 0.56 4.49
C ILE A 182 2.94 1.01 5.02
N GLN A 183 2.57 2.27 4.79
CA GLN A 183 1.42 2.91 5.43
C GLN A 183 0.10 2.58 4.73
N GLY A 184 0.05 2.63 3.39
CA GLY A 184 -1.14 2.27 2.62
C GLY A 184 -1.48 0.80 2.75
N THR A 185 -0.47 -0.09 2.65
CA THR A 185 -0.63 -1.53 2.86
C THR A 185 -1.10 -1.85 4.29
N GLY A 186 -0.55 -1.16 5.29
CA GLY A 186 -0.99 -1.27 6.67
C GLY A 186 -2.45 -0.89 6.84
N SER A 187 -2.84 0.25 6.28
CA SER A 187 -4.20 0.79 6.38
C SER A 187 -5.24 -0.10 5.70
N VAL A 188 -4.98 -0.56 4.47
CA VAL A 188 -5.94 -1.44 3.77
C VAL A 188 -6.09 -2.79 4.46
N ALA A 189 -5.02 -3.36 5.00
CA ALA A 189 -5.09 -4.61 5.75
C ALA A 189 -5.90 -4.42 7.05
N LEU A 190 -5.66 -3.35 7.81
CA LEU A 190 -6.45 -3.04 8.99
C LEU A 190 -7.93 -2.84 8.64
N ALA A 191 -8.27 -2.17 7.55
CA ALA A 191 -9.66 -2.01 7.11
C ALA A 191 -10.36 -3.37 6.91
N GLY A 192 -9.70 -4.33 6.27
CA GLY A 192 -10.21 -5.69 6.10
C GLY A 192 -10.39 -6.42 7.43
N ILE A 193 -9.46 -6.23 8.39
CA ILE A 193 -9.57 -6.77 9.75
C ILE A 193 -10.78 -6.16 10.45
N LEU A 194 -10.91 -4.83 10.45
CA LEU A 194 -12.05 -4.13 11.08
C LEU A 194 -13.39 -4.57 10.47
N SER A 195 -13.47 -4.76 9.14
CA SER A 195 -14.65 -5.32 8.48
C SER A 195 -14.96 -6.74 8.98
N ALA A 196 -13.93 -7.60 9.13
CA ALA A 196 -14.10 -8.95 9.65
C ALA A 196 -14.59 -8.96 11.11
N LEU A 197 -14.09 -8.04 11.94
CA LEU A 197 -14.49 -7.90 13.35
C LEU A 197 -15.96 -7.47 13.49
N ARG A 198 -16.54 -6.77 12.52
CA ARG A 198 -17.99 -6.50 12.49
C ARG A 198 -18.84 -7.77 12.31
N VAL A 199 -18.24 -8.84 11.73
CA VAL A 199 -18.92 -10.15 11.57
C VAL A 199 -18.78 -11.01 12.84
N THR A 200 -17.64 -10.89 13.54
CA THR A 200 -17.37 -11.70 14.75
C THR A 200 -17.83 -11.01 16.03
N GLU A 201 -18.10 -9.70 15.97
CA GLU A 201 -18.44 -8.84 17.12
C GLU A 201 -17.40 -8.86 18.23
N GLU A 202 -16.14 -9.18 17.90
CA GLU A 202 -15.03 -9.23 18.82
C GLU A 202 -14.16 -7.97 18.67
N PRO A 203 -13.64 -7.39 19.77
CA PRO A 203 -12.75 -6.23 19.69
C PRO A 203 -11.39 -6.60 19.13
N LEU A 204 -10.67 -5.61 18.58
CA LEU A 204 -9.32 -5.78 18.04
C LEU A 204 -8.33 -6.28 19.10
N SER A 205 -8.47 -5.83 20.33
CA SER A 205 -7.64 -6.20 21.49
C SER A 205 -7.76 -7.67 21.93
N LYS A 206 -8.74 -8.41 21.42
CA LYS A 206 -8.87 -9.86 21.66
C LYS A 206 -8.24 -10.70 20.54
N GLN A 207 -7.73 -10.08 19.50
CA GLN A 207 -7.15 -10.80 18.38
C GLN A 207 -5.70 -11.18 18.65
N ARG A 208 -5.26 -12.29 18.04
CA ARG A 208 -3.86 -12.73 18.00
C ARG A 208 -3.43 -12.87 16.54
N PHE A 209 -2.29 -12.26 16.22
CA PHE A 209 -1.83 -12.09 14.85
C PHE A 209 -0.59 -12.94 14.59
N VAL A 210 -0.67 -13.86 13.63
CA VAL A 210 0.49 -14.56 13.10
C VAL A 210 0.74 -14.07 11.68
N PHE A 211 1.98 -13.64 11.43
CA PHE A 211 2.44 -13.18 10.13
C PHE A 211 3.42 -14.16 9.52
N LEU A 212 3.17 -14.60 8.31
CA LEU A 212 4.18 -15.23 7.48
C LEU A 212 4.80 -14.15 6.58
N GLY A 213 5.98 -13.70 6.97
CA GLY A 213 6.70 -12.54 6.46
C GLY A 213 6.98 -11.51 7.55
N ALA A 214 8.13 -10.83 7.48
CA ALA A 214 8.56 -9.79 8.42
C ALA A 214 9.27 -8.62 7.70
N GLY A 215 8.88 -8.34 6.46
CA GLY A 215 9.34 -7.20 5.67
C GLY A 215 8.49 -5.94 5.86
N SER A 216 8.64 -4.96 4.95
CA SER A 216 7.93 -3.66 5.01
C SER A 216 6.41 -3.81 5.13
N ALA A 217 5.80 -4.66 4.30
CA ALA A 217 4.37 -4.90 4.35
C ALA A 217 3.93 -5.47 5.71
N ALA A 218 4.63 -6.51 6.22
CA ALA A 218 4.31 -7.11 7.52
C ALA A 218 4.39 -6.09 8.65
N VAL A 219 5.50 -5.36 8.74
CA VAL A 219 5.71 -4.36 9.79
C VAL A 219 4.78 -3.17 9.63
N GLY A 220 4.51 -2.73 8.40
CA GLY A 220 3.52 -1.67 8.12
C GLY A 220 2.11 -2.06 8.59
N ILE A 221 1.67 -3.30 8.29
CA ILE A 221 0.39 -3.83 8.77
C ILE A 221 0.39 -3.91 10.31
N ALA A 222 1.44 -4.48 10.90
CA ALA A 222 1.54 -4.61 12.36
C ALA A 222 1.52 -3.24 13.06
N ASN A 223 2.27 -2.25 12.56
CA ASN A 223 2.25 -0.88 13.09
C ASN A 223 0.85 -0.25 13.01
N MET A 224 0.13 -0.46 11.91
CA MET A 224 -1.21 0.07 11.76
C MET A 224 -2.22 -0.59 12.70
N ILE A 225 -2.11 -1.90 12.91
CA ILE A 225 -2.92 -2.63 13.91
C ILE A 225 -2.59 -2.14 15.33
N VAL A 226 -1.30 -1.93 15.64
CA VAL A 226 -0.88 -1.35 16.94
C VAL A 226 -1.51 0.01 17.16
N SER A 227 -1.60 0.87 16.14
CA SER A 227 -2.32 2.16 16.25
C SER A 227 -3.79 1.96 16.64
N GLY A 228 -4.46 0.96 16.06
CA GLY A 228 -5.83 0.60 16.42
C GLY A 228 -5.97 0.05 17.83
N LEU A 229 -5.03 -0.78 18.28
CA LEU A 229 -5.02 -1.32 19.63
C LEU A 229 -4.76 -0.24 20.69
N VAL A 230 -3.94 0.75 20.36
CA VAL A 230 -3.71 1.94 21.22
C VAL A 230 -4.97 2.79 21.30
N ASP A 231 -5.71 2.96 20.21
CA ASP A 231 -7.02 3.65 20.20
C ASP A 231 -8.07 2.90 21.08
N GLU A 232 -7.97 1.56 21.18
CA GLU A 232 -8.76 0.75 22.12
C GLU A 232 -8.22 0.79 23.59
N GLY A 233 -7.12 1.48 23.85
CA GLY A 233 -6.59 1.75 25.20
C GLY A 233 -5.43 0.86 25.67
N LEU A 234 -4.82 0.05 24.80
CA LEU A 234 -3.60 -0.68 25.13
C LEU A 234 -2.39 0.25 25.05
N SER A 235 -1.35 -0.03 25.84
CA SER A 235 -0.04 0.56 25.59
C SER A 235 0.59 -0.03 24.30
N PRO A 236 1.50 0.68 23.63
CA PRO A 236 2.19 0.14 22.46
C PRO A 236 2.94 -1.17 22.73
N GLU A 237 3.45 -1.36 23.94
CA GLU A 237 4.15 -2.56 24.38
C GLU A 237 3.18 -3.74 24.50
N GLU A 238 2.06 -3.58 25.22
CA GLU A 238 1.00 -4.59 25.34
C GLU A 238 0.43 -4.96 23.97
N ALA A 239 0.21 -3.97 23.10
CA ALA A 239 -0.26 -4.21 21.75
C ALA A 239 0.68 -5.13 20.96
N ARG A 240 2.01 -4.89 21.03
CA ARG A 240 3.00 -5.70 20.31
C ARG A 240 3.13 -7.13 20.81
N GLU A 241 2.71 -7.45 22.01
CA GLU A 241 2.68 -8.83 22.52
C GLU A 241 1.65 -9.72 21.81
N LEU A 242 0.73 -9.12 21.04
CA LEU A 242 -0.28 -9.85 20.26
C LEU A 242 0.20 -10.31 18.89
N PHE A 243 1.48 -10.09 18.53
CA PHE A 243 2.04 -10.33 17.19
C PHE A 243 3.15 -11.37 17.20
N TRP A 244 3.10 -12.32 16.26
CA TRP A 244 4.14 -13.31 15.99
C TRP A 244 4.51 -13.23 14.50
N LEU A 245 5.69 -12.71 14.22
CA LEU A 245 6.20 -12.56 12.84
C LEU A 245 7.18 -13.68 12.53
N ILE A 246 7.03 -14.29 11.35
CA ILE A 246 7.91 -15.35 10.85
C ILE A 246 8.67 -14.81 9.65
N ASP A 247 10.00 -14.75 9.74
CA ASP A 247 10.89 -14.40 8.62
C ASP A 247 11.50 -15.66 7.96
N SER A 248 12.44 -15.49 7.05
CA SER A 248 13.11 -16.59 6.34
C SER A 248 13.93 -17.51 7.24
N GLN A 249 14.23 -17.09 8.47
CA GLN A 249 15.01 -17.85 9.46
C GLN A 249 14.13 -18.39 10.60
N GLY A 250 12.82 -18.15 10.57
CA GLY A 250 11.85 -18.59 11.56
C GLY A 250 11.20 -17.44 12.33
N LEU A 251 10.71 -17.74 13.53
CA LEU A 251 10.02 -16.75 14.35
C LEU A 251 10.97 -15.62 14.80
N VAL A 252 10.48 -14.39 14.75
CA VAL A 252 11.19 -13.20 15.23
C VAL A 252 11.18 -13.22 16.76
N LEU A 253 12.32 -13.60 17.36
CA LEU A 253 12.49 -13.78 18.80
C LEU A 253 13.51 -12.80 19.37
N LYS A 254 13.37 -12.47 20.65
CA LYS A 254 14.33 -11.63 21.39
C LYS A 254 15.74 -12.26 21.46
N SER A 255 15.82 -13.58 21.46
CA SER A 255 17.10 -14.32 21.38
C SER A 255 17.88 -14.05 20.08
N ARG A 256 17.21 -13.61 19.00
CA ARG A 256 17.80 -13.28 17.70
C ARG A 256 18.04 -11.78 17.49
N THR A 257 17.86 -10.93 18.50
CA THR A 257 17.88 -9.46 18.35
C THR A 257 19.15 -8.93 17.66
N ALA A 258 20.31 -9.55 17.89
CA ALA A 258 21.57 -9.14 17.25
C ALA A 258 21.61 -9.36 15.73
N GLU A 259 20.75 -10.23 15.20
CA GLU A 259 20.66 -10.59 13.79
C GLU A 259 19.43 -9.95 13.08
N LEU A 260 18.55 -9.32 13.87
CA LEU A 260 17.32 -8.74 13.34
C LEU A 260 17.56 -7.35 12.77
N ALA A 261 16.95 -7.08 11.63
CA ALA A 261 16.84 -5.71 11.13
C ALA A 261 16.02 -4.84 12.11
N ALA A 262 16.39 -3.57 12.24
CA ALA A 262 15.84 -2.65 13.24
C ALA A 262 14.30 -2.62 13.28
N HIS A 263 13.64 -2.63 12.12
CA HIS A 263 12.18 -2.60 12.01
C HIS A 263 11.47 -3.85 12.56
N LYS A 264 12.18 -4.98 12.74
CA LYS A 264 11.62 -6.22 13.31
C LYS A 264 11.74 -6.28 14.83
N ILE A 265 12.72 -5.60 15.42
CA ILE A 265 13.05 -5.68 16.86
C ILE A 265 11.83 -5.40 17.74
N PRO A 266 10.97 -4.40 17.48
CA PRO A 266 9.79 -4.12 18.30
C PRO A 266 8.79 -5.28 18.40
N TYR A 267 8.82 -6.21 17.44
CA TYR A 267 7.92 -7.37 17.35
C TYR A 267 8.58 -8.67 17.79
N ALA A 268 9.80 -8.62 18.31
CA ALA A 268 10.51 -9.82 18.79
C ALA A 268 9.85 -10.37 20.05
N GLN A 269 9.35 -11.61 19.96
CA GLN A 269 8.69 -12.30 21.05
C GLN A 269 9.69 -12.93 22.02
N SER A 270 9.28 -13.06 23.29
CA SER A 270 10.02 -13.80 24.32
C SER A 270 9.73 -15.30 24.20
N GLY A 271 10.68 -16.14 24.65
CA GLY A 271 10.52 -17.59 24.69
C GLY A 271 11.31 -18.30 23.58
N ASP A 272 11.18 -19.62 23.58
CA ASP A 272 11.92 -20.54 22.69
C ASP A 272 11.00 -21.17 21.64
N LEU A 273 9.93 -20.47 21.26
CA LEU A 273 8.99 -20.93 20.25
C LEU A 273 9.73 -21.04 18.92
N THR A 274 9.97 -22.26 18.49
CA THR A 274 10.63 -22.57 17.20
C THR A 274 9.74 -23.53 16.41
N GLY A 275 9.92 -23.54 15.10
CA GLY A 275 9.26 -24.52 14.26
C GLY A 275 8.62 -23.95 13.00
N SER A 276 7.88 -24.81 12.33
CA SER A 276 7.12 -24.51 11.11
C SER A 276 5.94 -23.58 11.42
N LEU A 277 5.35 -22.97 10.38
CA LEU A 277 4.13 -22.18 10.51
C LEU A 277 3.01 -22.96 11.24
N LEU A 278 2.86 -24.26 10.97
CA LEU A 278 1.87 -25.12 11.63
C LEU A 278 2.10 -25.18 13.15
N GLU A 279 3.36 -25.34 13.57
CA GLU A 279 3.68 -25.41 14.99
C GLU A 279 3.44 -24.08 15.70
N VAL A 280 3.77 -22.96 15.04
CA VAL A 280 3.47 -21.60 15.54
C VAL A 280 1.94 -21.43 15.68
N VAL A 281 1.16 -21.78 14.65
CA VAL A 281 -0.32 -21.68 14.68
C VAL A 281 -0.89 -22.53 15.82
N ARG A 282 -0.37 -23.76 16.02
CA ARG A 282 -0.82 -24.68 17.07
C ARG A 282 -0.56 -24.11 18.48
N GLN A 283 0.57 -23.46 18.69
CA GLN A 283 0.95 -22.90 19.99
C GLN A 283 0.32 -21.56 20.27
N VAL A 284 0.35 -20.65 19.31
CA VAL A 284 -0.18 -19.26 19.41
C VAL A 284 -1.70 -19.25 19.38
N LYS A 285 -2.32 -20.16 18.63
CA LYS A 285 -3.78 -20.19 18.37
C LYS A 285 -4.26 -18.83 17.83
N PRO A 286 -3.74 -18.37 16.69
CA PRO A 286 -4.07 -17.06 16.15
C PRO A 286 -5.54 -16.98 15.74
N THR A 287 -6.12 -15.79 15.86
CA THR A 287 -7.44 -15.46 15.28
C THR A 287 -7.31 -14.85 13.90
N VAL A 288 -6.15 -14.27 13.59
CA VAL A 288 -5.81 -13.63 12.33
C VAL A 288 -4.48 -14.19 11.81
N LEU A 289 -4.51 -14.72 10.58
CA LEU A 289 -3.33 -15.24 9.87
C LEU A 289 -3.08 -14.38 8.63
N ILE A 290 -1.89 -13.75 8.55
CA ILE A 290 -1.53 -12.80 7.51
C ILE A 290 -0.31 -13.30 6.74
N GLY A 291 -0.45 -13.47 5.42
CA GLY A 291 0.62 -13.86 4.50
C GLY A 291 1.09 -12.68 3.66
N VAL A 292 2.38 -12.37 3.76
CA VAL A 292 3.07 -11.30 3.01
C VAL A 292 4.51 -11.73 2.66
N SER A 293 4.71 -13.04 2.46
CA SER A 293 6.03 -13.65 2.26
C SER A 293 6.34 -14.01 0.81
N LYS A 294 5.35 -13.93 -0.09
CA LYS A 294 5.44 -14.42 -1.48
C LYS A 294 5.72 -15.93 -1.59
N GLN A 295 5.40 -16.70 -0.54
CA GLN A 295 5.55 -18.16 -0.50
C GLN A 295 4.21 -18.82 -0.86
N ALA A 296 4.02 -19.12 -2.15
CA ALA A 296 2.80 -19.71 -2.67
C ALA A 296 2.45 -21.04 -1.94
N GLY A 297 1.16 -21.19 -1.56
CA GLY A 297 0.66 -22.42 -0.95
C GLY A 297 1.11 -22.68 0.49
N SER A 298 1.77 -21.71 1.13
CA SER A 298 2.27 -21.85 2.51
C SER A 298 1.15 -21.94 3.56
N PHE A 299 -0.02 -21.38 3.29
CA PHE A 299 -1.24 -21.60 4.07
C PHE A 299 -1.92 -22.89 3.56
N ASN A 300 -1.30 -24.03 3.84
CA ASN A 300 -1.83 -25.33 3.42
C ASN A 300 -3.02 -25.79 4.29
N GLU A 301 -3.60 -26.93 3.93
CA GLU A 301 -4.79 -27.48 4.60
C GLU A 301 -4.56 -27.70 6.11
N ASP A 302 -3.40 -28.20 6.50
CA ASP A 302 -3.09 -28.50 7.91
C ASP A 302 -3.04 -27.22 8.74
N VAL A 303 -2.42 -26.16 8.23
CA VAL A 303 -2.35 -24.86 8.90
C VAL A 303 -3.73 -24.24 9.09
N ILE A 304 -4.56 -24.26 8.03
CA ILE A 304 -5.89 -23.63 8.07
C ILE A 304 -6.85 -24.45 8.95
N ARG A 305 -6.80 -25.77 8.88
CA ARG A 305 -7.61 -26.65 9.75
C ARG A 305 -7.18 -26.54 11.21
N GLU A 306 -5.89 -26.46 11.48
CA GLU A 306 -5.39 -26.22 12.85
C GLU A 306 -5.92 -24.91 13.39
N MET A 307 -5.85 -23.82 12.60
CA MET A 307 -6.39 -22.53 13.04
C MET A 307 -7.90 -22.61 13.31
N GLN A 308 -8.66 -23.25 12.42
CA GLN A 308 -10.11 -23.44 12.61
C GLN A 308 -10.47 -24.27 13.84
N SER A 309 -9.61 -25.22 14.27
CA SER A 309 -9.88 -26.03 15.48
C SER A 309 -9.96 -25.19 16.75
N HIS A 310 -9.37 -23.99 16.75
CA HIS A 310 -9.32 -23.07 17.87
C HIS A 310 -10.20 -21.82 17.71
N VAL A 311 -10.58 -21.48 16.47
CA VAL A 311 -11.29 -20.24 16.12
C VAL A 311 -12.52 -20.56 15.28
N SER A 312 -13.69 -20.11 15.70
CA SER A 312 -14.96 -20.39 15.00
C SER A 312 -15.04 -19.72 13.62
N ARG A 313 -14.50 -18.52 13.49
CA ARG A 313 -14.46 -17.70 12.27
C ARG A 313 -13.02 -17.18 12.05
N PRO A 314 -12.08 -18.03 11.55
CA PRO A 314 -10.70 -17.61 11.33
C PRO A 314 -10.62 -16.54 10.23
N LEU A 315 -9.86 -15.45 10.51
CA LEU A 315 -9.53 -14.46 9.49
C LEU A 315 -8.21 -14.84 8.80
N ILE A 316 -8.28 -15.06 7.49
CA ILE A 316 -7.16 -15.48 6.65
C ILE A 316 -6.91 -14.40 5.60
N MET A 317 -5.76 -13.76 5.65
CA MET A 317 -5.35 -12.70 4.73
C MET A 317 -4.12 -13.14 3.92
N ALA A 318 -4.33 -13.64 2.70
CA ALA A 318 -3.28 -14.06 1.78
C ALA A 318 -2.91 -12.89 0.86
N LEU A 319 -2.07 -11.98 1.36
CA LEU A 319 -1.86 -10.65 0.75
C LEU A 319 -0.71 -10.61 -0.27
N SER A 320 0.02 -11.70 -0.49
CA SER A 320 1.10 -11.72 -1.47
C SER A 320 0.59 -11.61 -2.91
N ASN A 321 1.29 -10.81 -3.72
CA ASN A 321 1.02 -10.57 -5.14
C ASN A 321 2.18 -11.06 -6.01
N PRO A 322 1.92 -11.50 -7.25
CA PRO A 322 0.62 -11.73 -7.90
C PRO A 322 -0.08 -13.01 -7.38
N THR A 323 -1.24 -13.37 -7.95
CA THR A 323 -2.03 -14.55 -7.55
C THR A 323 -1.20 -15.84 -7.47
N SER A 324 -0.21 -16.01 -8.35
CA SER A 324 0.72 -17.17 -8.33
C SER A 324 1.65 -17.21 -7.11
N LYS A 325 1.71 -16.14 -6.33
CA LYS A 325 2.50 -16.02 -5.09
C LYS A 325 1.63 -16.01 -3.83
N SER A 326 0.30 -16.08 -3.98
CA SER A 326 -0.63 -16.09 -2.86
C SER A 326 -0.41 -17.30 -1.96
N GLU A 327 -0.47 -17.14 -0.68
CA GLU A 327 -0.25 -18.18 0.34
C GLU A 327 -1.32 -19.26 0.31
N CYS A 328 -2.56 -18.91 -0.06
CA CYS A 328 -3.63 -19.86 -0.44
C CYS A 328 -4.64 -19.16 -1.35
N THR A 329 -5.48 -19.94 -2.03
CA THR A 329 -6.62 -19.43 -2.79
C THR A 329 -7.85 -19.24 -1.91
N ALA A 330 -8.79 -18.40 -2.35
CA ALA A 330 -10.09 -18.25 -1.70
C ALA A 330 -10.86 -19.58 -1.61
N GLU A 331 -10.83 -20.39 -2.69
CA GLU A 331 -11.47 -21.69 -2.71
C GLU A 331 -10.90 -22.63 -1.65
N GLN A 332 -9.56 -22.68 -1.49
CA GLN A 332 -8.89 -23.46 -0.46
C GLN A 332 -9.31 -23.01 0.95
N ALA A 333 -9.24 -21.71 1.23
CA ALA A 333 -9.63 -21.18 2.52
C ALA A 333 -11.07 -21.51 2.90
N TYR A 334 -12.04 -21.33 1.97
CA TYR A 334 -13.44 -21.65 2.24
C TYR A 334 -13.69 -23.16 2.34
N ARG A 335 -13.09 -23.98 1.47
CA ARG A 335 -13.28 -25.45 1.52
C ARG A 335 -12.73 -26.07 2.79
N TRP A 336 -11.51 -25.70 3.19
CA TRP A 336 -10.84 -26.28 4.35
C TRP A 336 -11.48 -25.86 5.69
N THR A 337 -12.21 -24.73 5.68
CA THR A 337 -12.94 -24.24 6.86
C THR A 337 -14.46 -24.49 6.79
N ALA A 338 -14.94 -25.27 5.82
CA ALA A 338 -16.37 -25.49 5.58
C ALA A 338 -17.17 -24.15 5.49
N GLY A 339 -16.61 -23.13 4.83
CA GLY A 339 -17.22 -21.81 4.65
C GLY A 339 -17.18 -20.89 5.87
N LYS A 340 -16.40 -21.23 6.89
CA LYS A 340 -16.31 -20.40 8.12
C LYS A 340 -15.24 -19.30 8.05
N ALA A 341 -14.24 -19.45 7.17
CA ALA A 341 -13.21 -18.44 7.02
C ALA A 341 -13.81 -17.07 6.63
N LEU A 342 -13.24 -16.01 7.21
CA LEU A 342 -13.25 -14.66 6.66
C LEU A 342 -11.97 -14.53 5.84
N TYR A 343 -12.10 -14.17 4.55
CA TYR A 343 -10.96 -14.24 3.64
C TYR A 343 -10.75 -12.94 2.87
N ALA A 344 -9.50 -12.50 2.83
CA ALA A 344 -9.04 -11.44 1.96
C ALA A 344 -7.72 -11.81 1.29
N SER A 345 -7.47 -11.24 0.12
CA SER A 345 -6.24 -11.47 -0.65
C SER A 345 -5.72 -10.17 -1.28
N GLY A 346 -4.41 -10.15 -1.62
CA GLY A 346 -3.81 -9.05 -2.34
C GLY A 346 -4.23 -9.04 -3.82
N SER A 347 -4.46 -10.22 -4.41
CA SER A 347 -4.88 -10.40 -5.81
C SER A 347 -6.35 -10.80 -5.89
N PRO A 348 -7.06 -10.48 -7.00
CA PRO A 348 -8.46 -10.85 -7.13
C PRO A 348 -8.63 -12.38 -7.30
N PHE A 349 -9.64 -12.92 -6.63
CA PHE A 349 -10.10 -14.30 -6.83
C PHE A 349 -11.59 -14.32 -7.24
N PRO A 350 -12.02 -15.29 -8.05
CA PRO A 350 -13.42 -15.43 -8.42
C PRO A 350 -14.28 -15.83 -7.22
N PRO A 351 -15.60 -15.54 -7.26
CA PRO A 351 -16.53 -16.05 -6.27
C PRO A 351 -16.50 -17.58 -6.16
N VAL A 352 -16.67 -18.09 -4.94
CA VAL A 352 -16.63 -19.53 -4.63
C VAL A 352 -18.00 -19.99 -4.18
N THR A 353 -18.56 -21.02 -4.84
CA THR A 353 -19.80 -21.66 -4.41
C THR A 353 -19.48 -22.89 -3.56
N LEU A 354 -19.98 -22.91 -2.33
CA LEU A 354 -19.82 -24.04 -1.40
C LEU A 354 -21.14 -24.33 -0.70
N ALA A 355 -21.62 -25.57 -0.79
CA ALA A 355 -22.88 -26.00 -0.18
C ALA A 355 -24.10 -25.11 -0.49
N GLY A 356 -24.20 -24.61 -1.73
CA GLY A 356 -25.29 -23.73 -2.17
C GLY A 356 -25.15 -22.24 -1.75
N LYS A 357 -24.12 -21.88 -0.98
CA LYS A 357 -23.80 -20.50 -0.63
C LYS A 357 -22.68 -19.96 -1.51
N VAL A 358 -22.83 -18.72 -1.99
CA VAL A 358 -21.79 -18.01 -2.75
C VAL A 358 -20.99 -17.16 -1.79
N PHE A 359 -19.67 -17.28 -1.85
CA PHE A 359 -18.71 -16.43 -1.14
C PHE A 359 -17.97 -15.54 -2.14
N VAL A 360 -17.86 -14.26 -1.83
CA VAL A 360 -17.15 -13.29 -2.65
C VAL A 360 -15.90 -12.83 -1.88
N PRO A 361 -14.69 -13.29 -2.29
CA PRO A 361 -13.47 -12.93 -1.58
C PRO A 361 -13.18 -11.44 -1.69
N GLY A 362 -12.73 -10.85 -0.57
CA GLY A 362 -12.28 -9.46 -0.53
C GLY A 362 -10.88 -9.31 -1.14
N GLN A 363 -10.64 -8.24 -1.91
CA GLN A 363 -9.31 -7.86 -2.36
C GLN A 363 -8.81 -6.65 -1.58
N GLY A 364 -7.75 -6.83 -0.77
CA GLY A 364 -7.05 -5.76 -0.09
C GLY A 364 -6.09 -5.05 -1.05
N ASN A 365 -6.57 -4.03 -1.75
CA ASN A 365 -5.78 -3.24 -2.68
C ASN A 365 -5.62 -1.81 -2.16
N ASN A 366 -4.39 -1.32 -2.12
CA ASN A 366 -4.06 0.02 -1.61
C ASN A 366 -4.83 1.15 -2.32
N MET A 367 -5.36 0.90 -3.53
CA MET A 367 -6.19 1.87 -4.26
C MET A 367 -7.44 2.33 -3.49
N TYR A 368 -7.87 1.58 -2.48
CA TYR A 368 -8.95 2.02 -1.59
C TYR A 368 -8.51 3.12 -0.61
N ILE A 369 -7.21 3.24 -0.33
CA ILE A 369 -6.66 4.08 0.74
C ILE A 369 -5.91 5.29 0.18
N PHE A 370 -4.78 5.07 -0.54
CA PHE A 370 -3.84 6.13 -0.86
C PHE A 370 -4.48 7.30 -1.65
N PRO A 371 -5.44 7.08 -2.57
CA PRO A 371 -6.00 8.21 -3.31
C PRO A 371 -6.79 9.17 -2.42
N GLY A 372 -7.56 8.61 -1.47
CA GLY A 372 -8.33 9.40 -0.50
C GLY A 372 -7.45 10.12 0.50
N VAL A 373 -6.43 9.43 1.03
CA VAL A 373 -5.44 10.03 1.94
C VAL A 373 -4.69 11.17 1.26
N GLY A 374 -4.17 10.94 0.06
CA GLY A 374 -3.46 11.97 -0.69
C GLY A 374 -4.35 13.16 -1.05
N LEU A 375 -5.60 12.92 -1.48
CA LEU A 375 -6.56 13.99 -1.75
C LEU A 375 -6.80 14.84 -0.50
N GLY A 376 -7.05 14.22 0.65
CA GLY A 376 -7.28 14.94 1.91
C GLY A 376 -6.08 15.80 2.31
N ALA A 377 -4.88 15.21 2.31
CA ALA A 377 -3.65 15.91 2.64
C ALA A 377 -3.38 17.12 1.73
N ILE A 378 -3.58 16.96 0.42
CA ILE A 378 -3.45 18.04 -0.57
C ILE A 378 -4.48 19.13 -0.32
N LEU A 379 -5.75 18.79 -0.15
CA LEU A 379 -6.84 19.78 -0.06
C LEU A 379 -6.80 20.62 1.23
N CYS A 380 -6.38 20.04 2.35
CA CYS A 380 -6.20 20.82 3.60
C CYS A 380 -4.82 21.45 3.71
N HIS A 381 -3.95 21.30 2.70
CA HIS A 381 -2.55 21.72 2.72
C HIS A 381 -1.86 21.22 4.00
N SER A 382 -1.97 19.93 4.27
CA SER A 382 -1.36 19.34 5.46
C SER A 382 0.16 19.54 5.46
N GLY A 383 0.73 19.83 6.63
CA GLY A 383 2.19 19.93 6.77
C GLY A 383 2.89 18.58 6.72
N GLN A 384 2.17 17.49 6.98
CA GLN A 384 2.67 16.11 6.97
C GLN A 384 1.52 15.11 6.79
N VAL A 385 1.85 13.87 6.44
CA VAL A 385 0.89 12.75 6.43
C VAL A 385 1.18 11.85 7.64
N THR A 386 0.22 11.76 8.57
CA THR A 386 0.41 11.06 9.84
C THR A 386 -0.17 9.64 9.81
N ASN A 387 0.29 8.79 10.74
CA ASN A 387 -0.28 7.44 10.89
C ASN A 387 -1.74 7.49 11.34
N SER A 388 -2.15 8.53 12.09
CA SER A 388 -3.55 8.76 12.46
C SER A 388 -4.44 8.94 11.24
N MET A 389 -3.96 9.61 10.18
CA MET A 389 -4.69 9.75 8.92
C MET A 389 -4.92 8.39 8.24
N PHE A 390 -3.90 7.53 8.21
CA PHE A 390 -4.00 6.18 7.65
C PHE A 390 -4.90 5.27 8.48
N TYR A 391 -4.82 5.36 9.81
CA TYR A 391 -5.71 4.65 10.71
C TYR A 391 -7.18 5.05 10.51
N THR A 392 -7.44 6.36 10.46
CA THR A 392 -8.78 6.88 10.20
C THR A 392 -9.30 6.49 8.82
N ALA A 393 -8.44 6.47 7.80
CA ALA A 393 -8.79 5.96 6.47
C ALA A 393 -9.20 4.48 6.51
N ALA A 394 -8.53 3.64 7.31
CA ALA A 394 -8.90 2.24 7.49
C ALA A 394 -10.28 2.08 8.15
N LYS A 395 -10.59 2.88 9.18
CA LYS A 395 -11.90 2.91 9.83
C LYS A 395 -12.99 3.28 8.83
N VAL A 396 -12.82 4.39 8.14
CA VAL A 396 -13.78 4.85 7.12
C VAL A 396 -14.00 3.79 6.05
N LEU A 397 -12.95 3.17 5.53
CA LEU A 397 -13.07 2.11 4.51
C LEU A 397 -13.86 0.92 5.04
N SER A 398 -13.59 0.45 6.26
CA SER A 398 -14.29 -0.69 6.86
C SER A 398 -15.79 -0.44 7.04
N GLU A 399 -16.18 0.80 7.34
CA GLU A 399 -17.57 1.21 7.51
C GLU A 399 -18.35 1.26 6.19
N GLN A 400 -17.65 1.36 5.03
CA GLN A 400 -18.32 1.36 3.72
C GLN A 400 -18.77 -0.03 3.28
N VAL A 401 -18.34 -1.11 3.92
CA VAL A 401 -18.82 -2.47 3.63
C VAL A 401 -20.20 -2.65 4.24
N THR A 402 -21.19 -2.95 3.43
CA THR A 402 -22.57 -3.17 3.89
C THR A 402 -22.72 -4.52 4.59
N PHE A 403 -23.80 -4.69 5.37
CA PHE A 403 -24.05 -5.98 6.02
C PHE A 403 -24.31 -7.10 4.98
N GLU A 404 -24.99 -6.80 3.89
CA GLU A 404 -25.24 -7.73 2.79
C GLU A 404 -23.91 -8.17 2.12
N GLU A 405 -22.95 -7.27 1.98
CA GLU A 405 -21.61 -7.62 1.49
C GLU A 405 -20.84 -8.49 2.48
N LEU A 406 -20.92 -8.20 3.78
CA LEU A 406 -20.30 -9.01 4.83
C LEU A 406 -20.90 -10.44 4.88
N GLU A 407 -22.22 -10.59 4.67
CA GLU A 407 -22.89 -11.90 4.64
C GLU A 407 -22.36 -12.83 3.53
N VAL A 408 -21.95 -12.28 2.39
CA VAL A 408 -21.34 -13.04 1.30
C VAL A 408 -19.79 -13.11 1.41
N GLY A 409 -19.21 -12.64 2.51
CA GLY A 409 -17.78 -12.73 2.80
C GLY A 409 -16.92 -11.61 2.22
N LYS A 410 -17.50 -10.55 1.64
CA LYS A 410 -16.76 -9.38 1.22
C LYS A 410 -16.25 -8.62 2.44
N LEU A 411 -14.96 -8.32 2.49
CA LEU A 411 -14.31 -7.51 3.53
C LEU A 411 -13.94 -6.11 3.02
N TYR A 412 -14.19 -5.82 1.76
CA TYR A 412 -13.98 -4.52 1.11
C TYR A 412 -15.20 -4.18 0.26
N PRO A 413 -15.54 -2.88 0.15
CA PRO A 413 -16.72 -2.44 -0.61
C PRO A 413 -16.52 -2.60 -2.12
N ASP A 414 -17.61 -2.44 -2.88
CA ASP A 414 -17.58 -2.50 -4.34
C ASP A 414 -16.75 -1.36 -4.94
N LEU A 415 -15.88 -1.67 -5.91
CA LEU A 415 -15.02 -0.71 -6.59
C LEU A 415 -15.81 0.41 -7.31
N LYS A 416 -17.06 0.18 -7.68
CA LYS A 416 -17.92 1.21 -8.28
C LYS A 416 -18.12 2.42 -7.38
N THR A 417 -17.98 2.23 -6.06
CA THR A 417 -18.12 3.30 -5.07
C THR A 417 -16.81 4.00 -4.72
N ILE A 418 -15.70 3.64 -5.38
CA ILE A 418 -14.35 4.08 -5.01
C ILE A 418 -14.18 5.60 -4.92
N ARG A 419 -14.83 6.36 -5.79
CA ARG A 419 -14.76 7.83 -5.74
C ARG A 419 -15.46 8.40 -4.52
N GLN A 420 -16.58 7.80 -4.11
CA GLN A 420 -17.29 8.18 -2.89
C GLN A 420 -16.45 7.82 -1.67
N ILE A 421 -15.85 6.64 -1.65
CA ILE A 421 -14.93 6.18 -0.59
C ILE A 421 -13.75 7.14 -0.47
N SER A 422 -13.07 7.46 -1.58
CA SER A 422 -11.95 8.40 -1.59
C SER A 422 -12.35 9.79 -1.07
N ALA A 423 -13.56 10.27 -1.40
CA ALA A 423 -14.06 11.54 -0.87
C ALA A 423 -14.28 11.49 0.64
N GLN A 424 -14.83 10.38 1.16
CA GLN A 424 -15.06 10.21 2.60
C GLN A 424 -13.75 10.08 3.38
N ILE A 425 -12.79 9.31 2.84
CA ILE A 425 -11.43 9.22 3.41
C ILE A 425 -10.77 10.61 3.40
N ALA A 426 -10.87 11.37 2.30
CA ALA A 426 -10.30 12.71 2.23
C ALA A 426 -10.90 13.66 3.28
N VAL A 427 -12.22 13.58 3.53
CA VAL A 427 -12.87 14.32 4.61
C VAL A 427 -12.28 13.95 5.96
N ALA A 428 -12.19 12.66 6.25
CA ALA A 428 -11.68 12.18 7.54
C ALA A 428 -10.19 12.54 7.74
N VAL A 429 -9.38 12.49 6.69
CA VAL A 429 -7.98 12.95 6.71
C VAL A 429 -7.90 14.45 6.99
N CYS A 430 -8.75 15.27 6.38
CA CYS A 430 -8.83 16.69 6.68
C CYS A 430 -9.22 16.94 8.15
N GLU A 431 -10.17 16.18 8.70
CA GLU A 431 -10.56 16.30 10.12
C GLU A 431 -9.36 16.03 11.03
N VAL A 432 -8.63 14.92 10.80
CA VAL A 432 -7.39 14.61 11.54
C VAL A 432 -6.38 15.76 11.42
N ALA A 433 -6.19 16.31 10.21
CA ALA A 433 -5.26 17.42 10.02
C ALA A 433 -5.64 18.69 10.81
N PHE A 434 -6.95 18.98 10.93
CA PHE A 434 -7.42 20.09 11.76
C PHE A 434 -7.28 19.81 13.26
N GLU A 435 -7.57 18.60 13.70
CA GLU A 435 -7.44 18.17 15.11
C GLU A 435 -5.96 18.19 15.56
N GLU A 436 -5.06 17.68 14.73
CA GLU A 436 -3.61 17.69 14.98
C GLU A 436 -2.96 19.07 14.72
N LYS A 437 -3.73 20.05 14.23
CA LYS A 437 -3.29 21.42 13.93
C LYS A 437 -2.17 21.50 12.88
N ILE A 438 -2.17 20.61 11.92
CA ILE A 438 -1.23 20.54 10.80
C ILE A 438 -1.83 20.99 9.47
N ALA A 439 -3.15 21.23 9.41
CA ALA A 439 -3.80 21.86 8.27
C ALA A 439 -3.41 23.34 8.16
N GLN A 440 -3.15 23.79 6.91
CA GLN A 440 -2.72 25.19 6.62
C GLN A 440 -3.81 26.01 5.91
N ILE A 441 -5.05 25.58 5.99
CA ILE A 441 -6.24 26.31 5.52
C ILE A 441 -7.22 26.50 6.68
N GLU A 442 -8.12 27.47 6.54
CA GLU A 442 -9.28 27.55 7.44
C GLU A 442 -10.21 26.38 7.20
N ARG A 443 -10.78 25.84 8.31
CA ARG A 443 -11.71 24.71 8.24
C ARG A 443 -12.99 25.09 7.50
N PRO A 444 -13.32 24.44 6.36
CA PRO A 444 -14.57 24.66 5.66
C PRO A 444 -15.79 24.27 6.51
N LEU A 445 -16.90 24.99 6.36
CA LEU A 445 -18.16 24.68 7.07
C LEU A 445 -18.73 23.30 6.69
N ASP A 446 -18.55 22.90 5.43
CA ASP A 446 -18.98 21.60 4.88
C ASP A 446 -17.80 20.96 4.13
N LEU A 447 -17.06 20.12 4.85
CA LEU A 447 -15.88 19.45 4.31
C LEU A 447 -16.20 18.50 3.15
N LEU A 448 -17.33 17.79 3.21
CA LEU A 448 -17.70 16.87 2.15
C LEU A 448 -18.02 17.61 0.84
N LYS A 449 -18.73 18.71 0.94
CA LYS A 449 -18.99 19.59 -0.21
C LYS A 449 -17.69 20.21 -0.75
N PHE A 450 -16.82 20.68 0.16
CA PHE A 450 -15.52 21.23 -0.18
C PHE A 450 -14.65 20.22 -0.96
N VAL A 451 -14.55 18.96 -0.51
CA VAL A 451 -13.82 17.89 -1.17
C VAL A 451 -14.44 17.57 -2.52
N LYS A 452 -15.77 17.30 -2.59
CA LYS A 452 -16.43 16.91 -3.83
C LYS A 452 -16.34 17.98 -4.92
N GLN A 453 -16.37 19.26 -4.58
CA GLN A 453 -16.23 20.36 -5.54
C GLN A 453 -14.82 20.49 -6.14
N ARG A 454 -13.79 19.96 -5.47
CA ARG A 454 -12.40 19.99 -5.91
C ARG A 454 -11.94 18.72 -6.61
N MET A 455 -12.74 17.68 -6.56
CA MET A 455 -12.46 16.46 -7.33
C MET A 455 -12.70 16.74 -8.83
N PHE A 456 -11.67 16.50 -9.64
CA PHE A 456 -11.75 16.64 -11.09
C PHE A 456 -12.79 15.67 -11.69
N HIS A 457 -13.61 16.19 -12.59
CA HIS A 457 -14.56 15.44 -13.39
C HIS A 457 -14.25 15.63 -14.88
N PRO A 458 -14.04 14.55 -15.64
CA PRO A 458 -13.69 14.61 -17.06
C PRO A 458 -14.92 14.92 -17.93
N HIS A 459 -15.33 16.20 -17.95
CA HIS A 459 -16.39 16.67 -18.84
C HIS A 459 -15.80 17.25 -20.12
N TYR A 460 -16.41 16.95 -21.26
CA TYR A 460 -16.14 17.69 -22.48
C TYR A 460 -16.77 19.06 -22.38
N VAL A 461 -15.97 20.11 -22.55
CA VAL A 461 -16.47 21.47 -22.69
C VAL A 461 -16.90 21.71 -24.13
N ALA A 462 -18.00 22.43 -24.33
CA ALA A 462 -18.40 22.83 -25.67
C ALA A 462 -17.40 23.86 -26.21
N PHE A 463 -16.77 23.55 -27.36
CA PHE A 463 -15.97 24.53 -28.08
C PHE A 463 -16.91 25.52 -28.73
N LYS A 464 -16.68 26.83 -28.51
CA LYS A 464 -17.32 27.91 -29.23
C LYS A 464 -16.35 28.43 -30.27
N ALA A 465 -16.79 28.58 -31.53
CA ALA A 465 -16.04 29.35 -32.50
C ALA A 465 -15.88 30.79 -31.97
N VAL A 466 -14.65 31.30 -32.01
CA VAL A 466 -14.35 32.71 -31.71
C VAL A 466 -14.55 33.54 -32.93
#